data_c863ca637874286f9dc0966c829f64fd
#
_entry.id   c863ca637874286f9dc0966c829f64fd
#
_cell.length_a   1.000
_cell.length_b   1.000
_cell.length_c   1.000
_cell.angle_alpha   90.00
_cell.angle_beta   90.00
_cell.angle_gamma   90.00
#
_symmetry.space_group_name_H-M   'P 1'
#
loop_
_entity.id
_entity.type
_entity.pdbx_description
1 polymer ?
#
loop_
_entity_poly.entity_id
_entity_poly.type
_entity_poly.pdbx_seq_one_letter_code
_entity_poly.pdbx_strand_id
1 'polypeptide(L)'
;DIEAGNSLVDKIKADVGATQGPNVLGNIGGFAGMFKLDGSIKNPTLVACTDGVGTKVALAQENNKLESIGQDLVAMCVNDLVTCGAKPLFFLDYFAASKLDVNHAALIIKSIANACKDSGCALLGGETAEMPGHYVGNNFDLAGFSVGIVDEQKIIDGNKISTGDCLIGIESSGPHSNGYSLIRKIISESTAPIDEINKIIDLALKPTHLYPNIIENIISNIEINGMAHIT
;
A
#
# COMPACT_ATOMS: atom_id res chain seq x y z
N ASP A 1 -25.38 2.59 -3.64
CA ASP A 1 -25.66 3.44 -4.83
C ASP A 1 -24.94 2.87 -6.06
N ILE A 2 -25.69 2.17 -6.93
CA ILE A 2 -25.14 1.48 -8.12
C ILE A 2 -24.54 2.50 -9.12
N GLU A 3 -25.15 3.66 -9.28
CA GLU A 3 -24.67 4.69 -10.21
C GLU A 3 -23.33 5.29 -9.74
N ALA A 4 -23.18 5.51 -8.44
CA ALA A 4 -21.93 5.95 -7.85
C ALA A 4 -20.80 4.91 -8.06
N GLY A 5 -21.11 3.62 -7.86
CA GLY A 5 -20.15 2.53 -8.12
C GLY A 5 -19.71 2.49 -9.59
N ASN A 6 -20.64 2.53 -10.54
CA ASN A 6 -20.33 2.56 -11.97
C ASN A 6 -19.49 3.80 -12.35
N SER A 7 -19.85 4.98 -11.82
CA SER A 7 -19.10 6.22 -12.05
C SER A 7 -17.67 6.14 -11.52
N LEU A 8 -17.46 5.49 -10.36
CA LEU A 8 -16.13 5.25 -9.83
C LEU A 8 -15.31 4.38 -10.77
N VAL A 9 -15.84 3.22 -11.20
CA VAL A 9 -15.15 2.31 -12.12
C VAL A 9 -14.72 3.03 -13.40
N ASP A 10 -15.59 3.84 -13.98
CA ASP A 10 -15.25 4.61 -15.19
C ASP A 10 -14.11 5.61 -14.95
N LYS A 11 -14.08 6.26 -13.79
CA LYS A 11 -13.04 7.23 -13.43
C LYS A 11 -11.66 6.59 -13.22
N ILE A 12 -11.60 5.41 -12.61
CA ILE A 12 -10.33 4.75 -12.26
C ILE A 12 -9.78 3.86 -13.37
N LYS A 13 -10.56 3.53 -14.38
CA LYS A 13 -10.22 2.58 -15.43
C LYS A 13 -8.89 2.85 -16.13
N ALA A 14 -8.59 4.12 -16.41
CA ALA A 14 -7.35 4.51 -17.06
C ALA A 14 -6.14 4.35 -16.13
N ASP A 15 -6.27 4.77 -14.87
CA ASP A 15 -5.19 4.69 -13.88
C ASP A 15 -4.88 3.22 -13.55
N VAL A 16 -5.89 2.37 -13.35
CA VAL A 16 -5.71 0.93 -13.12
C VAL A 16 -5.11 0.26 -14.36
N GLY A 17 -5.62 0.57 -15.55
CA GLY A 17 -5.09 0.02 -16.81
C GLY A 17 -3.62 0.34 -17.03
N ALA A 18 -3.14 1.50 -16.57
CA ALA A 18 -1.74 1.91 -16.67
C ALA A 18 -0.78 1.06 -15.79
N THR A 19 -1.29 0.28 -14.84
CA THR A 19 -0.50 -0.65 -14.01
C THR A 19 -0.41 -2.05 -14.62
N GLN A 20 -1.29 -2.37 -15.58
CA GLN A 20 -1.47 -3.72 -16.09
C GLN A 20 -0.46 -4.03 -17.20
N GLY A 21 0.31 -5.10 -17.00
CA GLY A 21 1.25 -5.64 -17.98
C GLY A 21 0.71 -6.88 -18.68
N PRO A 22 1.53 -7.55 -19.52
CA PRO A 22 1.11 -8.70 -20.33
C PRO A 22 0.69 -9.93 -19.49
N ASN A 23 1.00 -9.95 -18.22
CA ASN A 23 0.66 -11.02 -17.30
C ASN A 23 -0.75 -10.88 -16.70
N VAL A 24 -1.37 -9.72 -16.80
CA VAL A 24 -2.77 -9.52 -16.39
C VAL A 24 -3.69 -10.03 -17.50
N LEU A 25 -4.58 -10.96 -17.16
CA LEU A 25 -5.53 -11.53 -18.11
C LEU A 25 -6.94 -11.01 -17.80
N GLY A 26 -7.56 -10.38 -18.79
CA GLY A 26 -8.90 -9.79 -18.66
C GLY A 26 -8.86 -8.28 -18.41
N ASN A 27 -10.01 -7.74 -18.05
CA ASN A 27 -10.20 -6.30 -17.81
C ASN A 27 -10.74 -6.07 -16.40
N ILE A 28 -10.58 -4.84 -15.90
CA ILE A 28 -11.20 -4.39 -14.65
C ILE A 28 -12.74 -4.48 -14.74
N GLY A 29 -13.39 -4.85 -13.63
CA GLY A 29 -14.85 -4.99 -13.54
C GLY A 29 -15.36 -6.43 -13.69
N GLY A 30 -14.48 -7.41 -13.84
CA GLY A 30 -14.83 -8.84 -13.71
C GLY A 30 -14.95 -9.26 -12.24
N PHE A 31 -15.57 -10.42 -11.99
CA PHE A 31 -15.71 -10.99 -10.63
C PHE A 31 -14.39 -11.47 -10.03
N ALA A 32 -13.35 -11.69 -10.84
CA ALA A 32 -12.03 -12.10 -10.38
C ALA A 32 -10.94 -11.53 -11.29
N GLY A 33 -9.82 -11.13 -10.70
CA GLY A 33 -8.60 -10.80 -11.42
C GLY A 33 -7.79 -12.07 -11.73
N MET A 34 -7.20 -12.12 -12.92
CA MET A 34 -6.36 -13.25 -13.34
C MET A 34 -4.96 -12.75 -13.66
N PHE A 35 -3.96 -13.42 -13.09
CA PHE A 35 -2.55 -13.11 -13.31
C PHE A 35 -1.78 -14.35 -13.75
N LYS A 36 -1.11 -14.27 -14.91
CA LYS A 36 -0.32 -15.35 -15.46
C LYS A 36 1.10 -15.30 -14.90
N LEU A 37 1.58 -16.40 -14.34
CA LEU A 37 2.99 -16.56 -14.01
C LEU A 37 3.78 -16.85 -15.29
N ASP A 38 4.90 -16.15 -15.50
CA ASP A 38 5.68 -16.24 -16.74
C ASP A 38 6.64 -17.45 -16.82
N GLY A 39 6.76 -18.20 -15.73
CA GLY A 39 7.63 -19.37 -15.67
C GLY A 39 9.14 -19.06 -15.60
N SER A 40 9.53 -17.81 -15.37
CA SER A 40 10.93 -17.38 -15.26
C SER A 40 11.63 -17.89 -14.00
N ILE A 41 10.86 -18.26 -12.97
CA ILE A 41 11.35 -18.75 -11.67
C ILE A 41 11.27 -20.28 -11.66
N LYS A 42 12.37 -20.94 -11.29
CA LYS A 42 12.49 -22.40 -11.34
C LYS A 42 11.63 -23.08 -10.26
N ASN A 43 11.70 -22.57 -9.02
CA ASN A 43 10.93 -23.09 -7.89
C ASN A 43 10.07 -21.96 -7.31
N PRO A 44 8.95 -21.60 -7.98
CA PRO A 44 8.19 -20.42 -7.61
C PRO A 44 7.42 -20.62 -6.31
N THR A 45 7.64 -19.74 -5.34
CA THR A 45 6.89 -19.65 -4.10
C THR A 45 6.11 -18.33 -4.11
N LEU A 46 4.80 -18.41 -3.92
CA LEU A 46 3.97 -17.22 -3.75
C LEU A 46 4.07 -16.71 -2.31
N VAL A 47 4.22 -15.40 -2.18
CA VAL A 47 4.21 -14.70 -0.91
C VAL A 47 3.03 -13.74 -0.93
N ALA A 48 2.25 -13.70 0.14
CA ALA A 48 1.11 -12.81 0.26
C ALA A 48 1.08 -12.13 1.62
N CYS A 49 0.68 -10.88 1.64
CA CYS A 49 0.44 -10.12 2.87
C CYS A 49 -0.77 -9.22 2.71
N THR A 50 -1.30 -8.79 3.83
CA THR A 50 -2.42 -7.85 3.92
C THR A 50 -2.17 -6.87 5.04
N ASP A 51 -2.50 -5.61 4.81
CA ASP A 51 -2.43 -4.55 5.81
C ASP A 51 -3.44 -3.44 5.49
N GLY A 52 -3.63 -2.53 6.42
CA GLY A 52 -4.42 -1.31 6.28
C GLY A 52 -3.57 -0.06 6.48
N VAL A 53 -4.17 1.11 6.27
CA VAL A 53 -3.51 2.39 6.59
C VAL A 53 -3.67 2.77 8.07
N GLY A 54 -4.72 2.26 8.71
CA GLY A 54 -5.03 2.56 10.10
C GLY A 54 -5.45 4.01 10.32
N THR A 55 -5.22 4.52 11.53
CA THR A 55 -5.72 5.84 11.97
C THR A 55 -5.06 7.05 11.31
N LYS A 56 -4.05 6.86 10.46
CA LYS A 56 -3.54 7.89 9.54
C LYS A 56 -4.64 8.41 8.61
N VAL A 57 -5.53 7.51 8.16
CA VAL A 57 -6.70 7.87 7.33
C VAL A 57 -7.53 8.98 7.99
N ALA A 58 -7.79 8.86 9.30
CA ALA A 58 -8.58 9.86 10.02
C ALA A 58 -7.88 11.22 10.05
N LEU A 59 -6.56 11.27 10.31
CA LEU A 59 -5.80 12.53 10.27
C LEU A 59 -5.82 13.17 8.88
N ALA A 60 -5.66 12.36 7.83
CA ALA A 60 -5.71 12.82 6.45
C ALA A 60 -7.09 13.36 6.08
N GLN A 61 -8.15 12.68 6.49
CA GLN A 61 -9.54 13.07 6.24
C GLN A 61 -9.91 14.37 6.96
N GLU A 62 -9.55 14.51 8.24
CA GLU A 62 -9.75 15.71 9.04
C GLU A 62 -9.08 16.95 8.42
N ASN A 63 -8.00 16.74 7.64
CA ASN A 63 -7.22 17.81 7.01
C ASN A 63 -7.41 17.90 5.49
N ASN A 64 -8.33 17.15 4.88
CA ASN A 64 -8.56 17.05 3.43
C ASN A 64 -7.28 16.77 2.62
N LYS A 65 -6.43 15.84 3.10
CA LYS A 65 -5.14 15.47 2.50
C LYS A 65 -5.12 13.98 2.18
N LEU A 66 -5.94 13.56 1.22
CA LEU A 66 -6.14 12.15 0.86
C LEU A 66 -5.24 11.66 -0.29
N GLU A 67 -4.48 12.56 -0.93
CA GLU A 67 -3.75 12.30 -2.17
C GLU A 67 -2.69 11.20 -2.05
N SER A 68 -2.13 11.00 -0.86
CA SER A 68 -1.06 10.03 -0.61
C SER A 68 -1.51 8.77 0.12
N ILE A 69 -2.75 8.72 0.60
CA ILE A 69 -3.24 7.60 1.42
C ILE A 69 -3.22 6.26 0.67
N GLY A 70 -3.46 6.29 -0.64
CA GLY A 70 -3.33 5.09 -1.47
C GLY A 70 -1.90 4.56 -1.54
N GLN A 71 -0.89 5.44 -1.56
CA GLN A 71 0.52 5.03 -1.48
C GLN A 71 0.84 4.40 -0.12
N ASP A 72 0.30 4.95 0.97
CA ASP A 72 0.49 4.35 2.30
C ASP A 72 -0.05 2.91 2.33
N LEU A 73 -1.24 2.68 1.77
CA LEU A 73 -1.84 1.34 1.71
C LEU A 73 -0.95 0.35 0.94
N VAL A 74 -0.51 0.72 -0.26
CA VAL A 74 0.36 -0.14 -1.07
C VAL A 74 1.68 -0.38 -0.37
N ALA A 75 2.31 0.67 0.18
CA ALA A 75 3.60 0.58 0.83
C ALA A 75 3.58 -0.35 2.05
N MET A 76 2.55 -0.29 2.89
CA MET A 76 2.43 -1.18 4.05
C MET A 76 2.45 -2.66 3.63
N CYS A 77 1.78 -3.00 2.53
CA CYS A 77 1.76 -4.37 2.03
C CYS A 77 3.05 -4.76 1.27
N VAL A 78 3.47 -3.96 0.29
CA VAL A 78 4.61 -4.37 -0.56
C VAL A 78 5.95 -4.29 0.16
N ASN A 79 6.10 -3.40 1.15
CA ASN A 79 7.31 -3.31 1.95
C ASN A 79 7.48 -4.53 2.86
N ASP A 80 6.40 -5.08 3.41
CA ASP A 80 6.44 -6.34 4.14
C ASP A 80 6.79 -7.51 3.22
N LEU A 81 6.16 -7.56 2.06
CA LEU A 81 6.34 -8.62 1.09
C LEU A 81 7.80 -8.74 0.63
N VAL A 82 8.51 -7.63 0.41
CA VAL A 82 9.91 -7.67 -0.04
C VAL A 82 10.89 -8.09 1.04
N THR A 83 10.52 -8.11 2.31
CA THR A 83 11.42 -8.54 3.41
C THR A 83 11.86 -9.99 3.29
N CYS A 84 11.07 -10.84 2.64
CA CYS A 84 11.44 -12.22 2.36
C CYS A 84 12.05 -12.41 0.95
N GLY A 85 12.43 -11.33 0.27
CA GLY A 85 13.05 -11.37 -1.07
C GLY A 85 12.06 -11.56 -2.21
N ALA A 86 10.75 -11.44 -1.95
CA ALA A 86 9.73 -11.60 -2.98
C ALA A 86 9.60 -10.35 -3.85
N LYS A 87 9.36 -10.56 -5.14
CA LYS A 87 9.01 -9.51 -6.09
C LYS A 87 7.49 -9.35 -6.13
N PRO A 88 6.94 -8.13 -5.93
CA PRO A 88 5.52 -7.89 -6.07
C PRO A 88 5.01 -8.24 -7.47
N LEU A 89 3.86 -8.90 -7.55
CA LEU A 89 3.20 -9.26 -8.82
C LEU A 89 1.93 -8.44 -9.03
N PHE A 90 1.04 -8.47 -8.03
CA PHE A 90 -0.22 -7.74 -8.09
C PHE A 90 -0.72 -7.35 -6.70
N PHE A 91 -1.64 -6.40 -6.72
CA PHE A 91 -2.28 -5.81 -5.57
C PHE A 91 -3.81 -5.84 -5.74
N LEU A 92 -4.52 -6.00 -4.65
CA LEU A 92 -5.97 -5.85 -4.54
C LEU A 92 -6.27 -4.90 -3.40
N ASP A 93 -7.27 -4.01 -3.57
CA ASP A 93 -7.73 -3.13 -2.50
C ASP A 93 -9.16 -3.44 -2.06
N TYR A 94 -9.46 -3.11 -0.82
CA TYR A 94 -10.80 -3.08 -0.28
C TYR A 94 -11.06 -1.69 0.29
N PHE A 95 -12.02 -1.00 -0.31
CA PHE A 95 -12.47 0.32 0.12
C PHE A 95 -13.87 0.19 0.74
N ALA A 96 -14.01 0.48 2.02
CA ALA A 96 -15.29 0.43 2.72
C ALA A 96 -15.64 1.80 3.31
N ALA A 97 -16.83 2.31 3.02
CA ALA A 97 -17.27 3.63 3.47
C ALA A 97 -18.71 3.61 3.98
N SER A 98 -19.09 4.61 4.79
CA SER A 98 -20.49 4.82 5.14
C SER A 98 -21.33 5.15 3.92
N LYS A 99 -20.84 6.11 3.10
CA LYS A 99 -21.37 6.50 1.81
C LYS A 99 -20.21 6.77 0.86
N LEU A 100 -20.33 6.32 -0.38
CA LEU A 100 -19.29 6.49 -1.37
C LEU A 100 -19.23 7.95 -1.87
N ASP A 101 -18.12 8.63 -1.56
CA ASP A 101 -17.72 9.84 -2.28
C ASP A 101 -16.85 9.43 -3.46
N VAL A 102 -17.42 9.50 -4.65
CA VAL A 102 -16.78 9.05 -5.90
C VAL A 102 -15.49 9.82 -6.17
N ASN A 103 -15.38 11.10 -5.80
CA ASN A 103 -14.19 11.91 -6.05
C ASN A 103 -13.05 11.52 -5.10
N HIS A 104 -13.36 11.40 -3.80
CA HIS A 104 -12.39 10.96 -2.81
C HIS A 104 -11.91 9.52 -3.11
N ALA A 105 -12.82 8.61 -3.41
CA ALA A 105 -12.45 7.23 -3.76
C ALA A 105 -11.58 7.18 -5.02
N ALA A 106 -11.93 7.92 -6.07
CA ALA A 106 -11.12 7.99 -7.28
C ALA A 106 -9.72 8.55 -7.03
N LEU A 107 -9.58 9.58 -6.18
CA LEU A 107 -8.29 10.15 -5.79
C LEU A 107 -7.42 9.12 -5.07
N ILE A 108 -8.00 8.38 -4.11
CA ILE A 108 -7.28 7.33 -3.35
C ILE A 108 -6.88 6.18 -4.27
N ILE A 109 -7.80 5.68 -5.11
CA ILE A 109 -7.50 4.57 -6.03
C ILE A 109 -6.45 4.97 -7.07
N LYS A 110 -6.46 6.21 -7.54
CA LYS A 110 -5.38 6.74 -8.37
C LYS A 110 -4.02 6.72 -7.66
N SER A 111 -3.99 7.09 -6.38
CA SER A 111 -2.78 7.00 -5.54
C SER A 111 -2.32 5.55 -5.38
N ILE A 112 -3.25 4.59 -5.17
CA ILE A 112 -2.95 3.15 -5.16
C ILE A 112 -2.34 2.70 -6.49
N ALA A 113 -2.96 3.06 -7.62
CA ALA A 113 -2.48 2.69 -8.95
C ALA A 113 -1.05 3.22 -9.21
N ASN A 114 -0.78 4.48 -8.87
CA ASN A 114 0.56 5.06 -9.01
C ASN A 114 1.58 4.30 -8.15
N ALA A 115 1.27 4.02 -6.89
CA ALA A 115 2.15 3.29 -5.99
C ALA A 115 2.38 1.83 -6.45
N CYS A 116 1.37 1.17 -6.99
CA CYS A 116 1.51 -0.14 -7.62
C CYS A 116 2.47 -0.09 -8.81
N LYS A 117 2.32 0.89 -9.69
CA LYS A 117 3.21 1.11 -10.83
C LYS A 117 4.65 1.34 -10.37
N ASP A 118 4.86 2.20 -9.38
CA ASP A 118 6.17 2.51 -8.83
C ASP A 118 6.80 1.32 -8.09
N SER A 119 5.98 0.40 -7.59
CA SER A 119 6.41 -0.86 -6.96
C SER A 119 6.58 -2.02 -7.95
N GLY A 120 6.29 -1.80 -9.24
CA GLY A 120 6.39 -2.83 -10.27
C GLY A 120 5.32 -3.91 -10.20
N CYS A 121 4.16 -3.66 -9.58
CA CYS A 121 3.05 -4.59 -9.50
C CYS A 121 1.77 -4.04 -10.18
N ALA A 122 0.87 -4.94 -10.58
CA ALA A 122 -0.39 -4.57 -11.18
C ALA A 122 -1.47 -4.35 -10.10
N LEU A 123 -2.24 -3.27 -10.17
CA LEU A 123 -3.52 -3.18 -9.48
C LEU A 123 -4.50 -4.08 -10.24
N LEU A 124 -4.71 -5.30 -9.73
CA LEU A 124 -5.43 -6.36 -10.44
C LEU A 124 -6.94 -6.21 -10.34
N GLY A 125 -7.41 -5.62 -9.25
CA GLY A 125 -8.81 -5.38 -8.94
C GLY A 125 -8.97 -4.91 -7.51
N GLY A 126 -10.20 -4.87 -7.05
CA GLY A 126 -10.55 -4.48 -5.69
C GLY A 126 -12.05 -4.58 -5.45
N GLU A 127 -12.48 -4.16 -4.28
CA GLU A 127 -13.88 -4.10 -3.88
C GLU A 127 -14.18 -2.74 -3.26
N THR A 128 -15.32 -2.17 -3.60
CA THR A 128 -15.82 -0.93 -3.00
C THR A 128 -17.17 -1.19 -2.36
N ALA A 129 -17.26 -1.07 -1.04
CA ALA A 129 -18.46 -1.37 -0.27
C ALA A 129 -19.02 -0.11 0.41
N GLU A 130 -20.32 0.14 0.21
CA GLU A 130 -21.08 1.06 1.05
C GLU A 130 -21.68 0.31 2.22
N MET A 131 -21.37 0.75 3.44
CA MET A 131 -21.82 0.12 4.68
C MET A 131 -22.48 1.14 5.60
N PRO A 132 -23.66 1.67 5.23
CA PRO A 132 -24.38 2.65 6.04
C PRO A 132 -24.75 2.08 7.40
N GLY A 133 -24.46 2.86 8.46
CA GLY A 133 -24.71 2.42 9.85
C GLY A 133 -23.55 1.64 10.47
N HIS A 134 -22.61 1.10 9.68
CA HIS A 134 -21.36 0.53 10.18
C HIS A 134 -20.28 1.63 10.33
N TYR A 135 -20.07 2.42 9.28
CA TYR A 135 -19.27 3.64 9.36
C TYR A 135 -20.14 4.84 9.61
N VAL A 136 -19.63 5.83 10.35
CA VAL A 136 -20.38 7.06 10.73
C VAL A 136 -19.88 8.26 9.92
N GLY A 137 -20.79 9.10 9.48
CA GLY A 137 -20.46 10.29 8.70
C GLY A 137 -19.82 9.95 7.36
N ASN A 138 -18.66 10.53 7.08
CA ASN A 138 -17.88 10.27 5.87
C ASN A 138 -16.71 9.31 6.12
N ASN A 139 -16.72 8.59 7.23
CA ASN A 139 -15.62 7.67 7.57
C ASN A 139 -15.54 6.53 6.56
N PHE A 140 -14.34 6.14 6.26
CA PHE A 140 -14.01 5.01 5.40
C PHE A 140 -12.81 4.24 5.96
N ASP A 141 -12.61 3.05 5.48
CA ASP A 141 -11.46 2.20 5.78
C ASP A 141 -10.88 1.62 4.50
N LEU A 142 -9.60 1.27 4.57
CA LEU A 142 -8.82 0.74 3.46
C LEU A 142 -8.06 -0.49 3.93
N ALA A 143 -8.18 -1.57 3.16
CA ALA A 143 -7.33 -2.74 3.30
C ALA A 143 -6.68 -3.07 1.96
N GLY A 144 -5.42 -3.50 2.00
CA GLY A 144 -4.65 -3.91 0.85
C GLY A 144 -4.23 -5.37 0.97
N PHE A 145 -4.11 -6.01 -0.18
CA PHE A 145 -3.64 -7.39 -0.33
C PHE A 145 -2.61 -7.40 -1.44
N SER A 146 -1.38 -7.74 -1.13
CA SER A 146 -0.35 -7.91 -2.14
C SER A 146 0.07 -9.37 -2.27
N VAL A 147 0.36 -9.76 -3.51
CA VAL A 147 0.92 -11.07 -3.82
C VAL A 147 2.20 -10.86 -4.62
N GLY A 148 3.23 -11.56 -4.21
CA GLY A 148 4.53 -11.58 -4.87
C GLY A 148 5.05 -12.99 -5.07
N ILE A 149 6.22 -13.10 -5.65
CA ILE A 149 6.87 -14.36 -5.99
C ILE A 149 8.35 -14.32 -5.65
N VAL A 150 8.86 -15.43 -5.18
CA VAL A 150 10.28 -15.63 -4.92
C VAL A 150 10.67 -17.07 -5.34
N ASP A 151 11.93 -17.29 -5.74
CA ASP A 151 12.44 -18.64 -5.85
C ASP A 151 12.63 -19.21 -4.44
N GLU A 152 12.14 -20.44 -4.17
CA GLU A 152 12.23 -21.10 -2.87
C GLU A 152 13.67 -21.07 -2.29
N GLN A 153 14.68 -21.19 -3.15
CA GLN A 153 16.08 -21.19 -2.75
C GLN A 153 16.63 -19.78 -2.44
N LYS A 154 15.87 -18.73 -2.74
CA LYS A 154 16.23 -17.31 -2.52
C LYS A 154 15.40 -16.64 -1.44
N ILE A 155 14.59 -17.40 -0.72
CA ILE A 155 13.80 -16.84 0.40
C ILE A 155 14.77 -16.30 1.47
N ILE A 156 14.52 -15.06 1.89
CA ILE A 156 15.22 -14.41 2.99
C ILE A 156 14.37 -14.59 4.24
N ASP A 157 14.79 -15.46 5.13
CA ASP A 157 14.04 -15.89 6.32
C ASP A 157 14.79 -15.64 7.65
N GLY A 158 15.98 -15.02 7.58
CA GLY A 158 16.80 -14.71 8.74
C GLY A 158 17.64 -15.87 9.26
N ASN A 159 17.49 -17.09 8.73
CA ASN A 159 18.22 -18.28 9.23
C ASN A 159 19.73 -18.19 9.01
N LYS A 160 20.20 -17.30 8.10
CA LYS A 160 21.62 -17.08 7.82
C LYS A 160 22.23 -15.97 8.67
N ILE A 161 21.46 -15.26 9.49
CA ILE A 161 21.97 -14.18 10.33
C ILE A 161 22.95 -14.74 11.35
N SER A 162 24.11 -14.09 11.45
CA SER A 162 25.19 -14.54 12.34
C SER A 162 25.89 -13.36 13.02
N THR A 163 26.60 -13.67 14.11
CA THR A 163 27.42 -12.68 14.80
C THR A 163 28.53 -12.15 13.87
N GLY A 164 28.60 -10.85 13.72
CA GLY A 164 29.56 -10.18 12.81
C GLY A 164 28.92 -9.65 11.54
N ASP A 165 27.65 -9.93 11.28
CA ASP A 165 26.92 -9.35 10.16
C ASP A 165 26.83 -7.82 10.30
N CYS A 166 26.88 -7.13 9.17
CA CYS A 166 26.72 -5.70 9.09
C CYS A 166 25.24 -5.34 9.07
N LEU A 167 24.81 -4.46 9.96
CA LEU A 167 23.46 -3.91 9.98
C LEU A 167 23.38 -2.65 9.15
N ILE A 168 22.50 -2.61 8.17
CA ILE A 168 22.28 -1.47 7.28
C ILE A 168 20.86 -0.94 7.49
N GLY A 169 20.73 0.36 7.74
CA GLY A 169 19.44 1.07 7.80
C GLY A 169 19.17 1.82 6.51
N ILE A 170 17.93 1.69 6.01
CA ILE A 170 17.39 2.53 4.94
C ILE A 170 16.44 3.53 5.60
N GLU A 171 16.58 4.82 5.28
CA GLU A 171 15.80 5.89 5.89
C GLU A 171 14.30 5.77 5.57
N SER A 172 13.47 6.26 6.50
CA SER A 172 12.04 6.42 6.32
C SER A 172 11.67 7.83 5.85
N SER A 173 10.44 8.02 5.34
CA SER A 173 9.87 9.33 5.04
C SER A 173 9.29 10.04 6.28
N GLY A 174 9.12 9.31 7.37
CA GLY A 174 8.48 9.75 8.60
C GLY A 174 7.89 8.56 9.37
N PRO A 175 6.80 8.73 10.12
CA PRO A 175 6.17 7.66 10.90
C PRO A 175 5.54 6.55 10.05
N HIS A 176 5.55 6.68 8.72
CA HIS A 176 4.86 5.82 7.77
C HIS A 176 3.34 5.78 8.03
N SER A 177 2.78 4.65 8.49
CA SER A 177 1.35 4.52 8.79
C SER A 177 1.07 4.05 10.21
N ASN A 178 2.08 4.00 11.09
CA ASN A 178 1.94 3.54 12.47
C ASN A 178 2.08 4.66 13.50
N GLY A 179 1.51 4.45 14.70
CA GLY A 179 1.57 5.41 15.81
C GLY A 179 0.58 6.58 15.71
N TYR A 180 -0.32 6.61 14.74
CA TYR A 180 -1.19 7.76 14.47
C TYR A 180 -2.26 7.98 15.55
N SER A 181 -2.67 7.00 16.30
CA SER A 181 -3.52 7.21 17.48
C SER A 181 -2.87 8.14 18.50
N LEU A 182 -1.56 7.95 18.76
CA LEU A 182 -0.78 8.81 19.64
C LEU A 182 -0.52 10.18 19.02
N ILE A 183 -0.13 10.23 17.74
CA ILE A 183 0.10 11.50 17.01
C ILE A 183 -1.15 12.38 17.05
N ARG A 184 -2.32 11.82 16.72
CA ARG A 184 -3.60 12.55 16.75
C ARG A 184 -3.93 13.04 18.16
N LYS A 185 -3.69 12.22 19.19
CA LYS A 185 -3.88 12.63 20.58
C LYS A 185 -2.97 13.80 20.96
N ILE A 186 -1.68 13.73 20.64
CA ILE A 186 -0.73 14.82 20.89
C ILE A 186 -1.17 16.11 20.18
N ILE A 187 -1.57 16.02 18.90
CA ILE A 187 -2.07 17.17 18.13
C ILE A 187 -3.30 17.77 18.79
N SER A 188 -4.27 16.94 19.22
CA SER A 188 -5.53 17.42 19.82
C SER A 188 -5.35 18.06 21.20
N GLU A 189 -4.33 17.66 21.94
CA GLU A 189 -3.99 18.18 23.28
C GLU A 189 -2.96 19.33 23.22
N SER A 190 -2.43 19.64 22.03
CA SER A 190 -1.40 20.66 21.87
C SER A 190 -1.94 22.08 22.03
N THR A 191 -1.16 22.91 22.72
CA THR A 191 -1.40 24.36 22.83
C THR A 191 -0.47 25.17 21.91
N ALA A 192 0.25 24.52 21.00
CA ALA A 192 1.13 25.18 20.03
C ALA A 192 0.34 26.07 19.05
N PRO A 193 0.98 27.09 18.47
CA PRO A 193 0.36 27.88 17.40
C PRO A 193 -0.10 27.01 16.24
N ILE A 194 -1.22 27.38 15.62
CA ILE A 194 -1.83 26.60 14.53
C ILE A 194 -0.87 26.35 13.36
N ASP A 195 0.02 27.28 13.05
CA ASP A 195 1.01 27.12 11.98
C ASP A 195 2.05 26.03 12.29
N GLU A 196 2.39 25.85 13.57
CA GLU A 196 3.28 24.76 13.99
C GLU A 196 2.55 23.42 13.96
N ILE A 197 1.29 23.39 14.39
CA ILE A 197 0.45 22.19 14.29
C ILE A 197 0.31 21.76 12.82
N ASN A 198 0.04 22.69 11.91
CA ASN A 198 -0.08 22.39 10.48
C ASN A 198 1.22 21.80 9.90
N LYS A 199 2.39 22.32 10.30
CA LYS A 199 3.69 21.73 9.90
C LYS A 199 3.86 20.31 10.40
N ILE A 200 3.45 20.02 11.62
CA ILE A 200 3.49 18.67 12.19
C ILE A 200 2.56 17.74 11.42
N ILE A 201 1.35 18.19 11.09
CA ILE A 201 0.40 17.44 10.27
C ILE A 201 0.98 17.14 8.88
N ASP A 202 1.61 18.13 8.23
CA ASP A 202 2.26 17.95 6.93
C ASP A 202 3.40 16.92 6.97
N LEU A 203 4.19 16.95 8.03
CA LEU A 203 5.25 15.96 8.24
C LEU A 203 4.70 14.57 8.53
N ALA A 204 3.65 14.48 9.36
CA ALA A 204 3.00 13.22 9.68
C ALA A 204 2.30 12.61 8.46
N LEU A 205 1.72 13.41 7.57
CA LEU A 205 1.02 12.94 6.38
C LEU A 205 1.93 12.68 5.18
N LYS A 206 3.26 12.77 5.33
CA LYS A 206 4.16 12.30 4.27
C LYS A 206 3.86 10.84 3.92
N PRO A 207 3.81 10.51 2.61
CA PRO A 207 3.55 9.14 2.19
C PRO A 207 4.69 8.21 2.61
N THR A 208 4.34 6.99 2.94
CA THR A 208 5.28 5.91 3.23
C THR A 208 6.16 5.65 2.01
N HIS A 209 7.48 5.48 2.21
CA HIS A 209 8.38 5.08 1.14
C HIS A 209 8.02 3.71 0.56
N LEU A 210 8.16 3.60 -0.75
CA LEU A 210 8.07 2.34 -1.49
C LEU A 210 9.49 1.76 -1.64
N TYR A 211 9.79 0.67 -0.96
CA TYR A 211 11.11 0.04 -0.98
C TYR A 211 11.33 -1.05 -2.05
N PRO A 212 10.32 -1.60 -2.77
CA PRO A 212 10.53 -2.75 -3.66
C PRO A 212 11.69 -2.59 -4.64
N ASN A 213 11.79 -1.47 -5.34
CA ASN A 213 12.86 -1.23 -6.32
C ASN A 213 14.25 -1.13 -5.67
N ILE A 214 14.34 -0.52 -4.49
CA ILE A 214 15.59 -0.40 -3.74
C ILE A 214 16.03 -1.80 -3.30
N ILE A 215 15.11 -2.57 -2.73
CA ILE A 215 15.38 -3.93 -2.26
C ILE A 215 15.73 -4.86 -3.43
N GLU A 216 14.99 -4.82 -4.54
CA GLU A 216 15.31 -5.61 -5.74
C GLU A 216 16.74 -5.34 -6.23
N ASN A 217 17.16 -4.07 -6.23
CA ASN A 217 18.53 -3.71 -6.59
C ASN A 217 19.56 -4.27 -5.59
N ILE A 218 19.30 -4.15 -4.30
CA ILE A 218 20.21 -4.63 -3.24
C ILE A 218 20.39 -6.15 -3.35
N ILE A 219 19.29 -6.92 -3.33
CA ILE A 219 19.36 -8.39 -3.36
C ILE A 219 19.90 -8.97 -4.67
N SER A 220 19.86 -8.18 -5.76
CA SER A 220 20.45 -8.58 -7.04
C SER A 220 21.98 -8.47 -7.05
N ASN A 221 22.58 -7.69 -6.14
CA ASN A 221 24.00 -7.40 -6.11
C ASN A 221 24.70 -7.86 -4.83
N ILE A 222 23.95 -8.08 -3.75
CA ILE A 222 24.51 -8.40 -2.42
C ILE A 222 23.68 -9.52 -1.80
N GLU A 223 24.34 -10.48 -1.17
CA GLU A 223 23.66 -11.51 -0.37
C GLU A 223 23.18 -10.88 0.94
N ILE A 224 21.88 -11.02 1.24
CA ILE A 224 21.22 -10.49 2.43
C ILE A 224 20.78 -11.66 3.32
N ASN A 225 21.19 -11.65 4.59
CA ASN A 225 20.91 -12.71 5.55
C ASN A 225 19.55 -12.56 6.23
N GLY A 226 19.02 -11.33 6.29
CA GLY A 226 17.71 -11.04 6.86
C GLY A 226 17.30 -9.59 6.62
N MET A 227 16.01 -9.32 6.65
CA MET A 227 15.42 -7.98 6.54
C MET A 227 14.29 -7.81 7.55
N ALA A 228 14.03 -6.56 7.93
CA ALA A 228 12.87 -6.17 8.72
C ALA A 228 12.32 -4.84 8.20
N HIS A 229 11.01 -4.77 8.04
CA HIS A 229 10.29 -3.51 7.83
C HIS A 229 9.94 -2.94 9.21
N ILE A 230 10.56 -1.82 9.57
CA ILE A 230 10.30 -1.15 10.84
C ILE A 230 9.14 -0.19 10.65
N THR A 231 8.02 -0.49 11.29
CA THR A 231 6.78 0.29 11.18
C THR A 231 6.31 0.82 12.54
#